data_1f2a808cf6ca4e17222e7fb43c8dbcbe
#
_entry.id   1f2a808cf6ca4e17222e7fb43c8dbcbe
#
_cell.length_a   1.000
_cell.length_b   1.000
_cell.length_c   1.000
_cell.angle_alpha   90.00
_cell.angle_beta   90.00
_cell.angle_gamma   90.00
#
_symmetry.space_group_name_H-M   'P 1'
#
loop_
_entity.id
_entity.type
_entity.pdbx_description
1 polymer ?
#
loop_
_entity_poly.entity_id
_entity_poly.type
_entity_poly.pdbx_seq_one_letter_code
_entity_poly.pdbx_strand_id
1 'polypeptide(L)'
;MYKVGSKVVYPLHGVGVINSIEDKTVLGATRSYYIIKLAISDMTVMIPTERSDQLGLRLIVTDHDVRKALRIVNSEITDMDEDWKTRYQHNFEKIKSGSIFDVAEVVRNLFHRNKIKELSIMEKKLYENAYRLLVDEISYVKDMEKEDVQNLVSERLENAK
;
A
#
# COMPACT_ATOMS: atom_id res chain seq x y z
N MET A 1 7.03 12.51 15.32
CA MET A 1 6.86 13.49 14.24
C MET A 1 7.80 13.18 13.09
N TYR A 2 7.31 13.27 11.86
CA TYR A 2 8.14 13.01 10.67
C TYR A 2 8.92 14.27 10.28
N LYS A 3 10.00 14.07 9.52
CA LYS A 3 10.88 15.16 9.08
C LYS A 3 10.71 15.40 7.59
N VAL A 4 11.04 16.60 7.14
CA VAL A 4 11.15 16.91 5.70
C VAL A 4 12.15 15.95 5.07
N GLY A 5 11.80 15.40 3.92
CA GLY A 5 12.57 14.38 3.22
C GLY A 5 12.24 12.95 3.61
N SER A 6 11.44 12.72 4.66
CA SER A 6 11.03 11.38 5.05
C SER A 6 10.17 10.74 3.97
N LYS A 7 10.42 9.46 3.70
CA LYS A 7 9.57 8.64 2.84
C LYS A 7 8.51 7.98 3.70
N VAL A 8 7.26 8.22 3.34
CA VAL A 8 6.10 7.76 4.11
C VAL A 8 5.15 7.00 3.20
N VAL A 9 4.24 6.26 3.80
CA VAL A 9 3.13 5.62 3.08
C VAL A 9 1.83 6.24 3.58
N TYR A 10 1.03 6.71 2.63
CA TYR A 10 -0.33 7.14 2.90
C TYR A 10 -1.27 6.02 2.42
N PRO A 11 -2.00 5.37 3.35
CA PRO A 11 -2.84 4.22 3.00
C PRO A 11 -3.72 4.48 1.78
N LEU A 12 -3.83 3.51 0.90
CA LEU A 12 -4.55 3.56 -0.38
C LEU A 12 -3.87 4.42 -1.46
N HIS A 13 -2.93 5.29 -1.09
CA HIS A 13 -2.30 6.24 -2.01
C HIS A 13 -0.84 5.94 -2.30
N GLY A 14 -0.18 5.17 -1.44
CA GLY A 14 1.19 4.71 -1.67
C GLY A 14 2.26 5.58 -1.05
N VAL A 15 3.48 5.42 -1.56
CA VAL A 15 4.65 6.11 -1.04
C VAL A 15 4.62 7.58 -1.44
N GLY A 16 5.00 8.43 -0.50
CA GLY A 16 5.20 9.85 -0.75
C GLY A 16 6.43 10.35 0.00
N VAL A 17 6.86 11.56 -0.34
CA VAL A 17 7.96 12.25 0.33
C VAL A 17 7.41 13.51 0.98
N ILE A 18 7.76 13.75 2.23
CA ILE A 18 7.42 14.99 2.91
C ILE A 18 8.30 16.10 2.34
N ASN A 19 7.71 16.97 1.53
CA ASN A 19 8.43 18.09 0.92
C ASN A 19 8.61 19.25 1.88
N SER A 20 7.61 19.51 2.73
CA SER A 20 7.66 20.60 3.71
C SER A 20 6.65 20.34 4.81
N ILE A 21 6.82 21.08 5.90
CA ILE A 21 5.86 21.14 7.02
C ILE A 21 5.48 22.62 7.14
N GLU A 22 4.21 22.92 6.92
CA GLU A 22 3.73 24.30 6.80
C GLU A 22 2.52 24.55 7.68
N ASP A 23 2.44 25.74 8.25
CA ASP A 23 1.24 26.20 8.92
C ASP A 23 0.27 26.77 7.89
N LYS A 24 -0.97 26.33 7.93
CA LYS A 24 -2.04 26.79 7.05
C LYS A 24 -3.25 27.19 7.87
N THR A 25 -3.90 28.26 7.45
CA THR A 25 -5.18 28.68 8.04
C THR A 25 -6.31 28.18 7.15
N VAL A 26 -7.13 27.28 7.68
CA VAL A 26 -8.29 26.70 7.00
C VAL A 26 -9.52 26.90 7.90
N LEU A 27 -10.54 27.54 7.37
CA LEU A 27 -11.79 27.84 8.11
C LEU A 27 -11.52 28.53 9.45
N GLY A 28 -10.60 29.50 9.47
CA GLY A 28 -10.27 30.28 10.65
C GLY A 28 -9.35 29.60 11.67
N ALA A 29 -8.95 28.35 11.44
CA ALA A 29 -8.06 27.61 12.32
C ALA A 29 -6.69 27.43 11.66
N THR A 30 -5.62 27.79 12.37
CA THR A 30 -4.24 27.62 11.91
C THR A 30 -3.71 26.30 12.45
N ARG A 31 -3.25 25.42 11.55
CA ARG A 31 -2.70 24.11 11.90
C ARG A 31 -1.45 23.84 11.08
N SER A 32 -0.61 22.96 11.62
CA SER A 32 0.56 22.47 10.90
C SER A 32 0.19 21.29 10.03
N TYR A 33 0.72 21.24 8.80
CA TYR A 33 0.45 20.20 7.81
C TYR A 33 1.76 19.64 7.26
N TYR A 34 1.78 18.32 7.07
CA TYR A 34 2.75 17.69 6.19
C TYR A 34 2.30 17.92 4.73
N ILE A 35 3.20 18.47 3.94
CA ILE A 35 2.97 18.60 2.49
C ILE A 35 3.71 17.46 1.84
N ILE A 36 2.95 16.50 1.29
CA ILE A 36 3.48 15.22 0.83
C ILE A 36 3.26 15.10 -0.66
N LYS A 37 4.32 14.80 -1.41
CA LYS A 37 4.22 14.47 -2.83
C LYS A 37 4.16 12.97 -2.99
N LEU A 38 3.04 12.49 -3.58
CA LEU A 38 2.80 11.08 -3.82
C LEU A 38 3.50 10.64 -5.10
N ALA A 39 4.17 9.48 -5.05
CA ALA A 39 4.98 8.99 -6.15
C ALA A 39 4.14 8.46 -7.33
N ILE A 40 3.07 7.71 -7.04
CA ILE A 40 2.25 7.07 -8.08
C ILE A 40 1.45 8.10 -8.86
N SER A 41 0.76 8.99 -8.17
CA SER A 41 -0.16 9.96 -8.79
C SER A 41 0.48 11.30 -9.13
N ASP A 42 1.68 11.55 -8.63
CA ASP A 42 2.36 12.86 -8.70
C ASP A 42 1.56 13.99 -8.04
N MET A 43 0.56 13.64 -7.24
CA MET A 43 -0.27 14.61 -6.52
C MET A 43 0.41 15.07 -5.24
N THR A 44 0.11 16.30 -4.85
CA THR A 44 0.53 16.84 -3.56
C THR A 44 -0.68 16.82 -2.62
N VAL A 45 -0.51 16.23 -1.45
CA VAL A 45 -1.55 16.17 -0.42
C VAL A 45 -1.08 16.89 0.84
N MET A 46 -2.04 17.42 1.58
CA MET A 46 -1.81 18.09 2.87
C MET A 46 -2.44 17.24 3.96
N ILE A 47 -1.64 16.83 4.93
CA ILE A 47 -2.12 16.02 6.06
C ILE A 47 -1.83 16.75 7.37
N PRO A 48 -2.86 17.04 8.19
CA PRO A 48 -2.64 17.66 9.48
C PRO A 48 -1.69 16.81 10.34
N THR A 49 -0.64 17.42 10.86
CA THR A 49 0.37 16.69 11.65
C THR A 49 -0.26 16.00 12.86
N GLU A 50 -1.23 16.64 13.49
CA GLU A 50 -1.92 16.11 14.67
C GLU A 50 -2.75 14.87 14.36
N ARG A 51 -3.20 14.69 13.11
CA ARG A 51 -4.08 13.61 12.70
C ARG A 51 -3.38 12.56 11.86
N SER A 52 -2.08 12.72 11.61
CA SER A 52 -1.34 11.83 10.73
C SER A 52 -1.44 10.36 11.15
N ASP A 53 -1.34 10.09 12.46
CA ASP A 53 -1.45 8.72 12.98
C ASP A 53 -2.85 8.14 12.75
N GLN A 54 -3.90 8.93 12.98
CA GLN A 54 -5.28 8.51 12.78
C GLN A 54 -5.56 8.20 11.31
N LEU A 55 -4.90 8.91 10.40
CA LEU A 55 -5.03 8.68 8.95
C LEU A 55 -4.15 7.55 8.47
N GLY A 56 -3.38 6.93 9.38
CA GLY A 56 -2.54 5.77 9.06
C GLY A 56 -1.21 6.10 8.39
N LEU A 57 -0.83 7.38 8.35
CA LEU A 57 0.47 7.77 7.78
C LEU A 57 1.59 7.09 8.55
N ARG A 58 2.52 6.46 7.85
CA ARG A 58 3.66 5.75 8.46
C ARG A 58 4.90 5.89 7.60
N LEU A 59 6.07 5.62 8.20
CA LEU A 59 7.31 5.51 7.43
C LEU A 59 7.27 4.27 6.53
N ILE A 60 8.04 4.29 5.45
CA ILE A 60 8.25 3.07 4.67
C ILE A 60 8.89 2.00 5.56
N VAL A 61 8.63 0.75 5.22
CA VAL A 61 9.12 -0.38 6.03
C VAL A 61 10.62 -0.62 5.84
N THR A 62 11.18 -1.52 6.63
CA THR A 62 12.58 -1.95 6.55
C THR A 62 12.74 -3.05 5.51
N ASP A 63 13.99 -3.33 5.12
CA ASP A 63 14.30 -4.46 4.24
C ASP A 63 13.88 -5.80 4.87
N HIS A 64 13.99 -5.92 6.19
CA HIS A 64 13.51 -7.10 6.91
C HIS A 64 12.01 -7.31 6.70
N ASP A 65 11.23 -6.23 6.79
CA ASP A 65 9.79 -6.28 6.57
C ASP A 65 9.44 -6.61 5.13
N VAL A 66 10.22 -6.11 4.17
CA VAL A 66 10.03 -6.47 2.75
C VAL A 66 10.22 -7.97 2.55
N ARG A 67 11.25 -8.54 3.15
CA ARG A 67 11.49 -10.00 3.06
C ARG A 67 10.33 -10.79 3.65
N LYS A 68 9.79 -10.33 4.77
CA LYS A 68 8.61 -10.95 5.40
C LYS A 68 7.39 -10.84 4.49
N ALA A 69 7.15 -9.67 3.89
CA ALA A 69 6.04 -9.47 2.96
C ALA A 69 6.16 -10.40 1.73
N LEU A 70 7.37 -10.57 1.20
CA LEU A 70 7.62 -11.48 0.08
C LEU A 70 7.37 -12.94 0.46
N ARG A 71 7.66 -13.34 1.71
CA ARG A 71 7.30 -14.68 2.21
C ARG A 71 5.78 -14.85 2.28
N ILE A 72 5.05 -13.82 2.66
CA ILE A 72 3.57 -13.84 2.66
C ILE A 72 3.07 -14.04 1.24
N VAL A 73 3.60 -13.31 0.27
CA VAL A 73 3.24 -13.46 -1.14
C VAL A 73 3.44 -14.90 -1.63
N ASN A 74 4.49 -15.56 -1.15
CA ASN A 74 4.86 -16.92 -1.55
C ASN A 74 4.19 -18.00 -0.68
N SER A 75 3.32 -17.65 0.24
CA SER A 75 2.67 -18.58 1.15
C SER A 75 1.30 -19.04 0.63
N GLU A 76 0.70 -20.01 1.32
CA GLU A 76 -0.63 -20.50 0.98
C GLU A 76 -1.69 -19.42 1.17
N ILE A 77 -2.70 -19.47 0.32
CA ILE A 77 -3.84 -18.55 0.44
C ILE A 77 -4.59 -18.80 1.75
N THR A 78 -5.12 -17.74 2.32
CA THR A 78 -6.00 -17.83 3.49
C THR A 78 -7.46 -17.91 3.01
N ASP A 79 -8.33 -18.41 3.89
CA ASP A 79 -9.75 -18.50 3.59
C ASP A 79 -10.31 -17.12 3.29
N MET A 80 -11.11 -17.06 2.24
CA MET A 80 -11.82 -15.85 1.83
C MET A 80 -13.30 -16.15 1.73
N ASP A 81 -14.10 -15.12 1.97
CA ASP A 81 -15.54 -15.22 1.77
C ASP A 81 -15.86 -15.57 0.32
N GLU A 82 -16.84 -16.44 0.11
CA GLU A 82 -17.30 -16.81 -1.23
C GLU A 82 -18.10 -15.69 -1.89
N ASP A 83 -18.85 -14.92 -1.09
CA ASP A 83 -19.57 -13.77 -1.59
C ASP A 83 -18.57 -12.67 -1.97
N TRP A 84 -18.58 -12.26 -3.25
CA TRP A 84 -17.60 -11.32 -3.77
C TRP A 84 -17.69 -9.94 -3.12
N LYS A 85 -18.88 -9.52 -2.68
CA LYS A 85 -19.06 -8.20 -2.04
C LYS A 85 -18.43 -8.19 -0.65
N THR A 86 -18.64 -9.24 0.13
CA THR A 86 -18.04 -9.38 1.45
C THR A 86 -16.53 -9.53 1.33
N ARG A 87 -16.08 -10.34 0.39
CA ARG A 87 -14.65 -10.52 0.10
C ARG A 87 -13.99 -9.20 -0.31
N TYR A 88 -14.62 -8.45 -1.20
CA TYR A 88 -14.15 -7.12 -1.61
C TYR A 88 -14.00 -6.21 -0.39
N GLN A 89 -15.02 -6.14 0.45
CA GLN A 89 -15.01 -5.28 1.63
C GLN A 89 -13.88 -5.64 2.60
N HIS A 90 -13.69 -6.92 2.89
CA HIS A 90 -12.62 -7.39 3.77
C HIS A 90 -11.25 -7.04 3.19
N ASN A 91 -11.04 -7.25 1.92
CA ASN A 91 -9.77 -6.94 1.27
C ASN A 91 -9.53 -5.42 1.20
N PHE A 92 -10.57 -4.65 0.95
CA PHE A 92 -10.48 -3.19 0.98
C PHE A 92 -10.05 -2.68 2.35
N GLU A 93 -10.65 -3.21 3.43
CA GLU A 93 -10.29 -2.84 4.79
C GLU A 93 -8.83 -3.19 5.11
N LYS A 94 -8.33 -4.32 4.63
CA LYS A 94 -6.93 -4.70 4.79
C LYS A 94 -5.99 -3.70 4.11
N ILE A 95 -6.28 -3.30 2.89
CA ILE A 95 -5.47 -2.30 2.18
C ILE A 95 -5.54 -0.96 2.90
N LYS A 96 -6.73 -0.59 3.37
CA LYS A 96 -6.95 0.65 4.10
C LYS A 96 -6.17 0.71 5.41
N SER A 97 -5.87 -0.44 6.03
CA SER A 97 -5.05 -0.51 7.24
C SER A 97 -3.66 0.06 7.03
N GLY A 98 -3.17 0.03 5.80
CA GLY A 98 -1.86 0.54 5.42
C GLY A 98 -0.69 -0.40 5.68
N SER A 99 -0.93 -1.56 6.29
CA SER A 99 0.14 -2.54 6.53
C SER A 99 0.59 -3.20 5.23
N ILE A 100 1.91 -3.22 4.99
CA ILE A 100 2.47 -3.92 3.82
C ILE A 100 2.14 -5.42 3.86
N PHE A 101 2.04 -5.99 5.06
CA PHE A 101 1.73 -7.41 5.23
C PHE A 101 0.30 -7.71 4.80
N ASP A 102 -0.64 -6.85 5.17
CA ASP A 102 -2.04 -6.96 4.73
C ASP A 102 -2.17 -6.79 3.23
N VAL A 103 -1.44 -5.82 2.65
CA VAL A 103 -1.43 -5.61 1.20
C VAL A 103 -0.88 -6.85 0.50
N ALA A 104 0.21 -7.43 1.00
CA ALA A 104 0.81 -8.65 0.45
C ALA A 104 -0.18 -9.82 0.49
N GLU A 105 -0.92 -9.96 1.57
CA GLU A 105 -1.95 -10.99 1.72
C GLU A 105 -3.08 -10.83 0.70
N VAL A 106 -3.55 -9.61 0.50
CA VAL A 106 -4.59 -9.32 -0.51
C VAL A 106 -4.09 -9.66 -1.92
N VAL A 107 -2.87 -9.26 -2.26
CA VAL A 107 -2.27 -9.57 -3.56
C VAL A 107 -2.23 -11.08 -3.78
N ARG A 108 -1.71 -11.82 -2.81
CA ARG A 108 -1.63 -13.29 -2.86
C ARG A 108 -3.01 -13.92 -3.06
N ASN A 109 -3.94 -13.57 -2.19
CA ASN A 109 -5.27 -14.20 -2.18
C ASN A 109 -6.05 -13.92 -3.47
N LEU A 110 -6.05 -12.69 -3.95
CA LEU A 110 -6.78 -12.35 -5.17
C LEU A 110 -6.12 -12.92 -6.42
N PHE A 111 -4.79 -12.98 -6.45
CA PHE A 111 -4.08 -13.61 -7.56
C PHE A 111 -4.50 -15.07 -7.73
N HIS A 112 -4.50 -15.83 -6.65
CA HIS A 112 -4.87 -17.25 -6.69
C HIS A 112 -6.37 -17.45 -6.90
N ARG A 113 -7.19 -16.58 -6.31
CA ARG A 113 -8.65 -16.64 -6.53
C ARG A 113 -8.99 -16.45 -8.00
N ASN A 114 -8.32 -15.54 -8.69
CA ASN A 114 -8.55 -15.29 -10.11
C ASN A 114 -8.26 -16.51 -10.98
N LYS A 115 -7.32 -17.37 -10.56
CA LYS A 115 -7.01 -18.62 -11.25
C LYS A 115 -8.14 -19.66 -11.12
N ILE A 116 -8.83 -19.66 -9.99
CA ILE A 116 -9.94 -20.60 -9.73
C ILE A 116 -11.21 -20.10 -10.41
N LYS A 117 -11.51 -18.83 -10.25
CA LYS A 117 -12.68 -18.20 -10.85
C LYS A 117 -12.36 -16.71 -11.06
N GLU A 118 -12.63 -16.24 -12.26
CA GLU A 118 -12.35 -14.86 -12.63
C GLU A 118 -12.96 -13.86 -11.62
N LEU A 119 -12.15 -12.89 -11.23
CA LEU A 119 -12.58 -11.84 -10.30
C LEU A 119 -13.61 -10.91 -10.97
N SER A 120 -14.48 -10.31 -10.14
CA SER A 120 -15.33 -9.21 -10.60
C SER A 120 -14.46 -8.03 -11.05
N ILE A 121 -15.06 -7.11 -11.81
CA ILE A 121 -14.35 -5.91 -12.28
C ILE A 121 -13.82 -5.10 -11.10
N MET A 122 -14.61 -4.95 -10.04
CA MET A 122 -14.18 -4.21 -8.85
C MET A 122 -13.02 -4.89 -8.14
N GLU A 123 -13.05 -6.22 -8.03
CA GLU A 123 -11.95 -6.96 -7.40
C GLU A 123 -10.67 -6.91 -8.23
N LYS A 124 -10.79 -6.91 -9.56
CA LYS A 124 -9.62 -6.74 -10.44
C LYS A 124 -8.95 -5.39 -10.21
N LYS A 125 -9.74 -4.33 -10.09
CA LYS A 125 -9.21 -2.99 -9.80
C LYS A 125 -8.56 -2.94 -8.42
N LEU A 126 -9.17 -3.58 -7.44
CA LEU A 126 -8.61 -3.66 -6.09
C LEU A 126 -7.28 -4.41 -6.09
N TYR A 127 -7.21 -5.52 -6.81
CA TYR A 127 -5.98 -6.29 -6.97
C TYR A 127 -4.88 -5.45 -7.63
N GLU A 128 -5.19 -4.77 -8.72
CA GLU A 128 -4.23 -3.92 -9.43
C GLU A 128 -3.69 -2.82 -8.52
N ASN A 129 -4.57 -2.21 -7.73
CA ASN A 129 -4.16 -1.19 -6.78
C ASN A 129 -3.26 -1.77 -5.68
N ALA A 130 -3.65 -2.90 -5.10
CA ALA A 130 -2.85 -3.56 -4.06
C ALA A 130 -1.47 -3.97 -4.61
N TYR A 131 -1.43 -4.53 -5.79
CA TYR A 131 -0.19 -4.93 -6.47
C TYR A 131 0.73 -3.72 -6.67
N ARG A 132 0.18 -2.62 -7.16
CA ARG A 132 0.94 -1.39 -7.38
C ARG A 132 1.47 -0.80 -6.07
N LEU A 133 0.66 -0.80 -5.00
CA LEU A 133 1.09 -0.33 -3.69
C LEU A 133 2.25 -1.17 -3.16
N LEU A 134 2.16 -2.50 -3.30
CA LEU A 134 3.20 -3.42 -2.85
C LEU A 134 4.51 -3.20 -3.62
N VAL A 135 4.43 -3.18 -4.94
CA VAL A 135 5.59 -2.96 -5.81
C VAL A 135 6.25 -1.62 -5.52
N ASP A 136 5.45 -0.58 -5.36
CA ASP A 136 5.93 0.77 -5.13
C ASP A 136 6.75 0.86 -3.84
N GLU A 137 6.22 0.37 -2.74
CA GLU A 137 6.93 0.42 -1.46
C GLU A 137 8.20 -0.43 -1.49
N ILE A 138 8.15 -1.63 -2.04
CA ILE A 138 9.32 -2.50 -2.15
C ILE A 138 10.41 -1.82 -2.98
N SER A 139 10.03 -1.17 -4.09
CA SER A 139 11.00 -0.49 -4.95
C SER A 139 11.73 0.63 -4.21
N TYR A 140 11.02 1.39 -3.37
CA TYR A 140 11.62 2.43 -2.56
C TYR A 140 12.52 1.89 -1.45
N VAL A 141 12.12 0.81 -0.79
CA VAL A 141 12.91 0.22 0.30
C VAL A 141 14.19 -0.41 -0.23
N LYS A 142 14.11 -1.13 -1.34
CA LYS A 142 15.23 -1.86 -1.92
C LYS A 142 16.04 -1.04 -2.92
N ASP A 143 15.60 0.15 -3.25
CA ASP A 143 16.23 0.98 -4.30
C ASP A 143 16.37 0.21 -5.61
N MET A 144 15.29 -0.43 -6.02
CA MET A 144 15.21 -1.23 -7.26
C MET A 144 14.25 -0.57 -8.24
N GLU A 145 14.47 -0.82 -9.53
CA GLU A 145 13.52 -0.40 -10.56
C GLU A 145 12.19 -1.14 -10.37
N LYS A 146 11.08 -0.46 -10.66
CA LYS A 146 9.73 -1.05 -10.50
C LYS A 146 9.57 -2.32 -11.31
N GLU A 147 10.09 -2.37 -12.52
CA GLU A 147 10.02 -3.55 -13.37
C GLU A 147 10.68 -4.77 -12.72
N ASP A 148 11.84 -4.58 -12.10
CA ASP A 148 12.55 -5.64 -11.41
C ASP A 148 11.77 -6.14 -10.19
N VAL A 149 11.13 -5.23 -9.46
CA VAL A 149 10.27 -5.58 -8.33
C VAL A 149 9.01 -6.32 -8.82
N GLN A 150 8.41 -5.87 -9.92
CA GLN A 150 7.26 -6.55 -10.52
C GLN A 150 7.61 -8.00 -10.87
N ASN A 151 8.78 -8.21 -11.47
CA ASN A 151 9.26 -9.55 -11.80
C ASN A 151 9.46 -10.40 -10.55
N LEU A 152 10.02 -9.82 -9.50
CA LEU A 152 10.24 -10.51 -8.22
C LEU A 152 8.91 -10.93 -7.58
N VAL A 153 7.95 -10.04 -7.51
CA VAL A 153 6.63 -10.32 -6.91
C VAL A 153 5.88 -11.36 -7.76
N SER A 154 5.89 -11.23 -9.07
CA SER A 154 5.22 -12.16 -9.97
C SER A 154 5.82 -13.57 -9.86
N GLU A 155 7.14 -13.67 -9.78
CA GLU A 155 7.81 -14.95 -9.58
C GLU A 155 7.39 -15.61 -8.26
N ARG A 156 7.30 -14.82 -7.18
CA ARG A 156 6.86 -15.34 -5.88
C ARG A 156 5.41 -15.81 -5.92
N LEU A 157 4.54 -15.10 -6.64
CA LEU A 157 3.14 -15.49 -6.81
C LEU A 157 3.02 -16.81 -7.59
N GLU A 158 3.76 -16.93 -8.69
CA GLU A 158 3.72 -18.14 -9.53
C GLU A 158 4.29 -19.36 -8.81
N ASN A 159 5.22 -19.18 -7.90
CA ASN A 159 5.86 -20.27 -7.15
C ASN A 159 5.15 -20.60 -5.83
N ALA A 160 4.10 -19.87 -5.47
CA ALA A 160 3.32 -20.15 -4.27
C ALA A 160 2.55 -21.45 -4.43
N LYS A 161 2.50 -22.25 -3.37
CA LYS A 161 1.86 -23.56 -3.36
C LYS A 161 0.43 -23.48 -2.81
#